data_86381bb98516955823e93280e914e591
#
_entry.id   86381bb98516955823e93280e914e591
#
_cell.length_a   1.000
_cell.length_b   1.000
_cell.length_c   1.000
_cell.angle_alpha   90.00
_cell.angle_beta   90.00
_cell.angle_gamma   90.00
#
_symmetry.space_group_name_H-M   'P 1'
#
loop_
_entity.id
_entity.type
_entity.pdbx_description
1 polymer ?
#
loop_
_entity_poly.entity_id
_entity_poly.type
_entity_poly.pdbx_seq_one_letter_code
_entity_poly.pdbx_strand_id
1 'polypeptide(L)'
;MLLNHLTGIFLNPADEWEKIRNERCSVLSCFLKHGIFLAAIPAISAYIGATQIGWDIGGTIFKLTESSTLPLVIGFYIASLAAIGIIGKTIHWMSVTYGADKPLATCVMLSTAILTPLFISGFVALIPIPWLIMLVALCSIGYSVYLLYSGPAIVLEINPEKGFLLASSVLTIALVTLVGILITTVIIWNMGLAPQHT
;
A
#
# COMPACT_ATOMS: atom_id res chain seq x y z
N MET A 1 7.36 13.93 12.54
CA MET A 1 7.31 13.99 11.08
C MET A 1 6.33 12.99 10.49
N LEU A 2 6.44 11.67 10.70
CA LEU A 2 5.53 10.67 10.11
C LEU A 2 4.05 10.93 10.44
N LEU A 3 3.72 11.18 11.70
CA LEU A 3 2.34 11.46 12.14
C LEU A 3 1.74 12.73 11.53
N ASN A 4 2.55 13.74 11.24
CA ASN A 4 2.05 14.98 10.64
C ASN A 4 1.65 14.78 9.17
N HIS A 5 2.39 13.95 8.41
CA HIS A 5 2.02 13.59 7.03
C HIS A 5 0.80 12.68 7.00
N LEU A 6 0.65 11.76 7.95
CA LEU A 6 -0.52 10.89 8.02
C LEU A 6 -1.81 11.70 8.20
N THR A 7 -1.83 12.62 9.14
CA THR A 7 -3.02 13.47 9.36
C THR A 7 -3.27 14.41 8.18
N GLY A 8 -2.22 14.97 7.58
CA GLY A 8 -2.31 15.87 6.42
C GLY A 8 -2.95 15.21 5.19
N ILE A 9 -2.54 13.97 4.87
CA ILE A 9 -3.09 13.22 3.74
C ILE A 9 -4.60 13.00 3.85
N PHE A 10 -5.13 12.79 5.08
CA PHE A 10 -6.56 12.57 5.28
C PHE A 10 -7.38 13.85 5.42
N LEU A 11 -6.82 14.92 6.01
CA LEU A 11 -7.56 16.15 6.30
C LEU A 11 -7.41 17.22 5.22
N ASN A 12 -6.21 17.37 4.66
CA ASN A 12 -5.93 18.36 3.62
C ASN A 12 -4.85 17.85 2.65
N PRO A 13 -5.21 16.94 1.72
CA PRO A 13 -4.26 16.33 0.82
C PRO A 13 -3.55 17.35 -0.09
N ALA A 14 -4.22 18.45 -0.47
CA ALA A 14 -3.60 19.46 -1.33
C ALA A 14 -2.37 20.12 -0.71
N ASP A 15 -2.48 20.58 0.53
CA ASP A 15 -1.36 21.16 1.30
C ASP A 15 -0.27 20.12 1.56
N GLU A 16 -0.65 18.85 1.73
CA GLU A 16 0.30 17.80 1.99
C GLU A 16 1.15 17.47 0.75
N TRP A 17 0.58 17.54 -0.44
CA TRP A 17 1.33 17.38 -1.69
C TRP A 17 2.39 18.47 -1.86
N GLU A 18 2.10 19.71 -1.45
CA GLU A 18 3.09 20.79 -1.48
C GLU A 18 4.24 20.55 -0.51
N LYS A 19 3.98 20.02 0.68
CA LYS A 19 5.02 19.63 1.65
C LYS A 19 5.89 18.51 1.09
N ILE A 20 5.29 17.45 0.53
CA ILE A 20 5.99 16.33 -0.10
C ILE A 20 6.86 16.82 -1.27
N ARG A 21 6.38 17.75 -2.08
CA ARG A 21 7.14 18.35 -3.16
C ARG A 21 8.41 19.03 -2.68
N ASN A 22 8.34 19.71 -1.54
CA ASN A 22 9.44 20.51 -0.98
C ASN A 22 10.38 19.69 -0.08
N GLU A 23 9.99 18.48 0.29
CA GLU A 23 10.78 17.64 1.19
C GLU A 23 11.99 17.03 0.47
N ARG A 24 13.16 17.23 1.06
CA ARG A 24 14.42 16.66 0.55
C ARG A 24 14.84 15.51 1.44
N CYS A 25 14.66 14.30 0.95
CA CYS A 25 15.18 13.11 1.62
C CYS A 25 15.94 12.22 0.63
N SER A 26 16.79 11.34 1.15
CA SER A 26 17.37 10.27 0.34
C SER A 26 16.35 9.14 0.17
N VAL A 27 16.42 8.38 -0.93
CA VAL A 27 15.54 7.24 -1.21
C VAL A 27 15.48 6.30 -0.02
N LEU A 28 16.63 5.91 0.49
CA LEU A 28 16.75 4.99 1.62
C LEU A 28 16.13 5.55 2.90
N SER A 29 16.35 6.83 3.18
CA SER A 29 15.80 7.47 4.39
C SER A 29 14.29 7.57 4.36
N CYS A 30 13.69 7.94 3.23
CA CYS A 30 12.25 8.01 3.06
C CYS A 30 11.60 6.63 3.11
N PHE A 31 12.17 5.66 2.40
CA PHE A 31 11.68 4.28 2.39
C PHE A 31 11.77 3.64 3.77
N LEU A 32 12.92 3.76 4.47
CA LEU A 32 13.13 3.17 5.80
C LEU A 32 12.27 3.84 6.88
N LYS A 33 12.14 5.16 6.85
CA LYS A 33 11.42 5.88 7.90
C LYS A 33 9.90 5.79 7.78
N HIS A 34 9.37 5.67 6.55
CA HIS A 34 7.93 5.70 6.31
C HIS A 34 7.41 4.36 5.79
N GLY A 35 8.00 3.80 4.74
CA GLY A 35 7.51 2.61 4.06
C GLY A 35 7.56 1.36 4.94
N ILE A 36 8.67 1.11 5.65
CA ILE A 36 8.85 -0.07 6.49
C ILE A 36 7.82 -0.10 7.63
N PHE A 37 7.64 1.03 8.33
CA PHE A 37 6.69 1.08 9.46
C PHE A 37 5.24 0.98 8.99
N LEU A 38 4.88 1.67 7.91
CA LEU A 38 3.52 1.61 7.37
C LEU A 38 3.16 0.22 6.85
N ALA A 39 4.06 -0.43 6.11
CA ALA A 39 3.84 -1.78 5.60
C ALA A 39 3.78 -2.84 6.71
N ALA A 40 4.39 -2.60 7.87
CA ALA A 40 4.31 -3.50 9.01
C ALA A 40 2.92 -3.54 9.66
N ILE A 41 2.15 -2.45 9.59
CA ILE A 41 0.82 -2.35 10.20
C ILE A 41 -0.11 -3.48 9.70
N PRO A 42 -0.40 -3.61 8.40
CA PRO A 42 -1.30 -4.66 7.92
C PRO A 42 -0.73 -6.07 8.13
N ALA A 43 0.60 -6.23 8.05
CA ALA A 43 1.24 -7.52 8.26
C ALA A 43 1.07 -8.02 9.70
N ILE A 44 1.37 -7.19 10.69
CA ILE A 44 1.23 -7.52 12.11
C ILE A 44 -0.25 -7.70 12.47
N SER A 45 -1.12 -6.82 12.00
CA SER A 45 -2.55 -6.91 12.25
C SER A 45 -3.17 -8.17 11.66
N ALA A 46 -2.75 -8.57 10.44
CA ALA A 46 -3.20 -9.81 9.81
C ALA A 46 -2.71 -11.05 10.59
N TYR A 47 -1.46 -11.04 11.09
CA TYR A 47 -0.95 -12.13 11.92
C TYR A 47 -1.79 -12.31 13.19
N ILE A 48 -1.96 -11.25 13.97
CA ILE A 48 -2.72 -11.27 15.21
C ILE A 48 -4.19 -11.63 14.94
N GLY A 49 -4.79 -11.00 13.93
CA GLY A 49 -6.17 -11.26 13.53
C GLY A 49 -6.42 -12.72 13.15
N ALA A 50 -5.53 -13.30 12.33
CA ALA A 50 -5.70 -14.67 11.85
C ALA A 50 -5.38 -15.74 12.90
N THR A 51 -4.39 -15.51 13.77
CA THR A 51 -3.93 -16.56 14.73
C THR A 51 -4.57 -16.47 16.11
N GLN A 52 -4.73 -15.25 16.62
CA GLN A 52 -5.20 -15.06 18.01
C GLN A 52 -6.70 -14.75 18.08
N ILE A 53 -7.19 -13.87 17.23
CA ILE A 53 -8.60 -13.44 17.25
C ILE A 53 -9.45 -14.43 16.47
N GLY A 54 -9.10 -14.74 15.23
CA GLY A 54 -9.86 -15.53 14.28
C GLY A 54 -10.90 -14.71 13.54
N TRP A 55 -11.63 -15.35 12.64
CA TRP A 55 -12.74 -14.75 11.90
C TRP A 55 -14.06 -15.43 12.26
N ASP A 56 -15.05 -14.64 12.60
CA ASP A 56 -16.41 -15.16 12.84
C ASP A 56 -17.12 -15.32 11.48
N ILE A 57 -17.39 -16.55 11.10
CA ILE A 57 -18.15 -16.93 9.92
C ILE A 57 -19.36 -17.76 10.36
N GLY A 58 -20.50 -17.12 10.42
CA GLY A 58 -21.76 -17.81 10.80
C GLY A 58 -21.79 -18.31 12.24
N GLY A 59 -21.14 -17.61 13.18
CA GLY A 59 -21.09 -17.98 14.61
C GLY A 59 -19.97 -18.99 14.95
N THR A 60 -19.13 -19.35 13.98
CA THR A 60 -17.96 -20.19 14.20
C THR A 60 -16.68 -19.36 14.00
N ILE A 61 -15.77 -19.41 14.98
CA ILE A 61 -14.49 -18.71 14.91
C ILE A 61 -13.45 -19.61 14.24
N PHE A 62 -12.97 -19.19 13.08
CA PHE A 62 -11.90 -19.86 12.34
C PHE A 62 -10.56 -19.19 12.64
N LYS A 63 -9.60 -19.97 13.11
CA LYS A 63 -8.21 -19.51 13.33
C LYS A 63 -7.26 -20.27 12.43
N LEU A 64 -6.16 -19.63 12.06
CA LEU A 64 -5.06 -20.27 11.35
C LEU A 64 -3.96 -20.68 12.32
N THR A 65 -3.24 -21.75 11.98
CA THR A 65 -2.06 -22.18 12.76
C THR A 65 -0.94 -21.15 12.60
N GLU A 66 -0.22 -20.88 13.68
CA GLU A 66 0.91 -19.91 13.66
C GLU A 66 1.99 -20.30 12.65
N SER A 67 2.29 -21.60 12.55
CA SER A 67 3.30 -22.14 11.65
C SER A 67 2.98 -21.92 10.18
N SER A 68 1.70 -21.95 9.78
CA SER A 68 1.28 -21.68 8.40
C SER A 68 1.08 -20.19 8.11
N THR A 69 0.72 -19.41 9.14
CA THR A 69 0.43 -17.97 8.99
C THR A 69 1.71 -17.13 8.89
N LEU A 70 2.75 -17.49 9.64
CA LEU A 70 3.98 -16.69 9.69
C LEU A 70 4.66 -16.51 8.32
N PRO A 71 4.86 -17.55 7.50
CA PRO A 71 5.43 -17.39 6.15
C PRO A 71 4.57 -16.51 5.24
N LEU A 72 3.24 -16.61 5.34
CA LEU A 72 2.31 -15.81 4.55
C LEU A 72 2.40 -14.33 4.90
N VAL A 73 2.47 -14.01 6.19
CA VAL A 73 2.59 -12.63 6.66
C VAL A 73 3.94 -12.01 6.30
N ILE A 74 5.02 -12.78 6.40
CA ILE A 74 6.34 -12.33 5.94
C ILE A 74 6.32 -12.06 4.43
N GLY A 75 5.75 -12.98 3.65
CA GLY A 75 5.59 -12.81 2.20
C GLY A 75 4.75 -11.57 1.86
N PHE A 76 3.66 -11.36 2.57
CA PHE A 76 2.81 -10.17 2.41
C PHE A 76 3.55 -8.88 2.77
N TYR A 77 4.33 -8.87 3.83
CA TYR A 77 5.16 -7.72 4.21
C TYR A 77 6.19 -7.38 3.13
N ILE A 78 6.91 -8.39 2.62
CA ILE A 78 7.88 -8.21 1.55
C ILE A 78 7.19 -7.71 0.27
N ALA A 79 6.05 -8.28 -0.08
CA ALA A 79 5.25 -7.83 -1.23
C ALA A 79 4.79 -6.38 -1.09
N SER A 80 4.40 -5.95 0.12
CA SER A 80 4.01 -4.57 0.42
C SER A 80 5.18 -3.59 0.24
N LEU A 81 6.37 -3.95 0.70
CA LEU A 81 7.58 -3.16 0.48
C LEU A 81 7.96 -3.11 -1.01
N ALA A 82 7.87 -4.24 -1.71
CA ALA A 82 8.09 -4.30 -3.15
C ALA A 82 7.10 -3.42 -3.92
N ALA A 83 5.82 -3.40 -3.53
CA ALA A 83 4.80 -2.57 -4.14
C ALA A 83 5.13 -1.07 -4.04
N ILE A 84 5.60 -0.58 -2.88
CA ILE A 84 6.07 0.81 -2.73
C ILE A 84 7.20 1.10 -3.72
N GLY A 85 8.19 0.20 -3.82
CA GLY A 85 9.33 0.35 -4.72
C GLY A 85 8.94 0.32 -6.20
N ILE A 86 8.09 -0.62 -6.60
CA ILE A 86 7.60 -0.76 -7.98
C ILE A 86 6.81 0.48 -8.38
N ILE A 87 5.84 0.91 -7.56
CA ILE A 87 5.02 2.10 -7.85
C ILE A 87 5.90 3.34 -7.89
N GLY A 88 6.81 3.53 -6.93
CA GLY A 88 7.73 4.66 -6.90
C GLY A 88 8.65 4.71 -8.13
N LYS A 89 9.18 3.56 -8.57
CA LYS A 89 10.00 3.46 -9.79
C LYS A 89 9.17 3.71 -11.05
N THR A 90 7.94 3.24 -11.10
CA THR A 90 7.01 3.51 -12.20
C THR A 90 6.69 4.99 -12.30
N ILE A 91 6.37 5.65 -11.18
CA ILE A 91 6.14 7.10 -11.14
C ILE A 91 7.39 7.84 -11.64
N HIS A 92 8.58 7.45 -11.20
CA HIS A 92 9.82 8.07 -11.66
C HIS A 92 10.04 7.88 -13.16
N TRP A 93 9.88 6.67 -13.68
CA TRP A 93 10.00 6.41 -15.12
C TRP A 93 9.01 7.23 -15.94
N MET A 94 7.76 7.30 -15.52
CA MET A 94 6.73 8.10 -16.18
C MET A 94 6.98 9.60 -16.05
N SER A 95 7.51 10.07 -14.90
CA SER A 95 7.82 11.47 -14.69
C SER A 95 8.86 11.96 -15.70
N VAL A 96 9.92 11.18 -15.93
CA VAL A 96 10.94 11.48 -16.95
C VAL A 96 10.31 11.50 -18.36
N THR A 97 9.43 10.56 -18.66
CA THR A 97 8.72 10.49 -19.95
C THR A 97 7.86 11.72 -20.21
N TYR A 98 7.26 12.30 -19.18
CA TYR A 98 6.43 13.51 -19.28
C TYR A 98 7.20 14.82 -19.07
N GLY A 99 8.52 14.74 -18.95
CA GLY A 99 9.41 15.90 -18.88
C GLY A 99 9.57 16.49 -17.48
N ALA A 100 9.26 15.73 -16.43
CA ALA A 100 9.55 16.09 -15.05
C ALA A 100 10.84 15.39 -14.61
N ASP A 101 11.87 16.16 -14.29
CA ASP A 101 13.13 15.62 -13.76
C ASP A 101 13.12 15.67 -12.23
N LYS A 102 12.31 14.78 -11.61
CA LYS A 102 12.23 14.66 -10.16
C LYS A 102 13.04 13.45 -9.66
N PRO A 103 13.74 13.58 -8.53
CA PRO A 103 14.53 12.48 -7.98
C PRO A 103 13.65 11.29 -7.60
N LEU A 104 14.19 10.08 -7.74
CA LEU A 104 13.51 8.83 -7.37
C LEU A 104 12.99 8.88 -5.91
N ALA A 105 13.71 9.57 -5.01
CA ALA A 105 13.29 9.73 -3.63
C ALA A 105 11.90 10.38 -3.49
N THR A 106 11.63 11.44 -4.24
CA THR A 106 10.33 12.11 -4.27
C THR A 106 9.24 11.18 -4.79
N CYS A 107 9.54 10.37 -5.82
CA CYS A 107 8.59 9.42 -6.39
C CYS A 107 8.28 8.26 -5.42
N VAL A 108 9.27 7.78 -4.67
CA VAL A 108 9.07 6.76 -3.62
C VAL A 108 8.27 7.33 -2.45
N MET A 109 8.52 8.58 -2.07
CA MET A 109 7.73 9.24 -1.03
C MET A 109 6.27 9.43 -1.48
N LEU A 110 6.06 9.85 -2.71
CA LEU A 110 4.72 9.96 -3.30
C LEU A 110 4.00 8.60 -3.32
N SER A 111 4.68 7.52 -3.73
CA SER A 111 4.08 6.17 -3.72
C SER A 111 3.71 5.71 -2.30
N THR A 112 4.56 5.99 -1.31
CA THR A 112 4.27 5.67 0.10
C THR A 112 3.06 6.45 0.60
N ALA A 113 2.95 7.74 0.26
CA ALA A 113 1.82 8.58 0.62
C ALA A 113 0.50 8.07 0.01
N ILE A 114 0.53 7.69 -1.27
CA ILE A 114 -0.63 7.11 -1.97
C ILE A 114 -1.10 5.80 -1.33
N LEU A 115 -0.18 4.95 -0.87
CA LEU A 115 -0.49 3.66 -0.26
C LEU A 115 -0.82 3.76 1.23
N THR A 116 -0.61 4.91 1.86
CA THR A 116 -0.85 5.12 3.30
C THR A 116 -2.26 4.72 3.76
N PRO A 117 -3.36 5.10 3.08
CA PRO A 117 -4.71 4.69 3.50
C PRO A 117 -4.88 3.18 3.52
N LEU A 118 -4.31 2.50 2.53
CA LEU A 118 -4.37 1.04 2.42
C LEU A 118 -3.61 0.36 3.57
N PHE A 119 -2.44 0.87 3.95
CA PHE A 119 -1.69 0.32 5.07
C PHE A 119 -2.37 0.57 6.43
N ILE A 120 -2.93 1.75 6.62
CA ILE A 120 -3.65 2.08 7.87
C ILE A 120 -4.92 1.24 7.99
N SER A 121 -5.64 0.98 6.90
CA SER A 121 -6.82 0.12 6.91
C SER A 121 -6.51 -1.30 7.40
N GLY A 122 -5.25 -1.72 7.34
CA GLY A 122 -4.79 -3.01 7.87
C GLY A 122 -5.12 -3.22 9.36
N PHE A 123 -5.26 -2.17 10.16
CA PHE A 123 -5.71 -2.30 11.56
C PHE A 123 -7.08 -2.97 11.70
N VAL A 124 -7.93 -2.88 10.69
CA VAL A 124 -9.26 -3.52 10.71
C VAL A 124 -9.17 -5.04 10.69
N ALA A 125 -8.03 -5.61 10.29
CA ALA A 125 -7.80 -7.06 10.38
C ALA A 125 -7.79 -7.60 11.83
N LEU A 126 -7.71 -6.73 12.84
CA LEU A 126 -7.89 -7.06 14.25
C LEU A 126 -9.36 -7.25 14.65
N ILE A 127 -10.31 -6.91 13.78
CA ILE A 127 -11.74 -7.07 14.04
C ILE A 127 -12.21 -8.36 13.36
N PRO A 128 -12.85 -9.31 14.07
CA PRO A 128 -13.19 -10.63 13.53
C PRO A 128 -14.44 -10.62 12.63
N ILE A 129 -14.59 -9.59 11.81
CA ILE A 129 -15.75 -9.38 10.95
C ILE A 129 -15.29 -9.26 9.50
N PRO A 130 -15.32 -10.35 8.68
CA PRO A 130 -14.76 -10.36 7.33
C PRO A 130 -15.36 -9.31 6.40
N TRP A 131 -16.68 -9.11 6.43
CA TRP A 131 -17.34 -8.13 5.57
C TRP A 131 -16.91 -6.69 5.88
N LEU A 132 -16.61 -6.37 7.17
CA LEU A 132 -16.11 -5.05 7.57
C LEU A 132 -14.69 -4.83 7.04
N ILE A 133 -13.84 -5.86 7.11
CA ILE A 133 -12.48 -5.81 6.56
C ILE A 133 -12.55 -5.51 5.05
N MET A 134 -13.41 -6.20 4.31
CA MET A 134 -13.61 -5.98 2.88
C MET A 134 -14.12 -4.57 2.57
N LEU A 135 -15.09 -4.07 3.35
CA LEU A 135 -15.66 -2.72 3.17
C LEU A 135 -14.59 -1.64 3.37
N VAL A 136 -13.85 -1.72 4.47
CA VAL A 136 -12.80 -0.74 4.79
C VAL A 136 -11.66 -0.81 3.78
N ALA A 137 -11.26 -2.01 3.33
CA ALA A 137 -10.28 -2.18 2.27
C ALA A 137 -10.74 -1.52 0.97
N LEU A 138 -11.99 -1.71 0.56
CA LEU A 138 -12.56 -1.10 -0.66
C LEU A 138 -12.56 0.44 -0.56
N CYS A 139 -12.99 0.99 0.56
CA CYS A 139 -12.94 2.44 0.81
C CYS A 139 -11.51 2.98 0.74
N SER A 140 -10.55 2.25 1.33
CA SER A 140 -9.14 2.63 1.33
C SER A 140 -8.51 2.56 -0.06
N ILE A 141 -8.87 1.57 -0.87
CA ILE A 141 -8.47 1.49 -2.29
C ILE A 141 -9.01 2.71 -3.04
N GLY A 142 -10.30 3.01 -2.89
CA GLY A 142 -10.91 4.18 -3.53
C GLY A 142 -10.22 5.49 -3.16
N TYR A 143 -9.88 5.65 -1.88
CA TYR A 143 -9.15 6.83 -1.41
C TYR A 143 -7.70 6.86 -1.92
N SER A 144 -7.00 5.73 -1.97
CA SER A 144 -5.66 5.64 -2.57
C SER A 144 -5.67 5.99 -4.06
N VAL A 145 -6.71 5.58 -4.79
CA VAL A 145 -6.91 5.98 -6.19
C VAL A 145 -7.12 7.49 -6.29
N TYR A 146 -7.95 8.07 -5.44
CA TYR A 146 -8.12 9.54 -5.38
C TYR A 146 -6.78 10.26 -5.14
N LEU A 147 -5.97 9.80 -4.19
CA LEU A 147 -4.65 10.35 -3.92
C LEU A 147 -3.71 10.20 -5.12
N LEU A 148 -3.78 9.08 -5.83
CA LEU A 148 -3.00 8.83 -7.04
C LEU A 148 -3.34 9.81 -8.18
N TYR A 149 -4.60 10.23 -8.31
CA TYR A 149 -4.99 11.19 -9.33
C TYR A 149 -4.76 12.65 -8.92
N SER A 150 -4.73 12.95 -7.63
CA SER A 150 -4.53 14.32 -7.11
C SER A 150 -3.06 14.68 -6.90
N GLY A 151 -2.21 13.73 -6.49
CA GLY A 151 -0.84 13.99 -6.04
C GLY A 151 0.18 14.29 -7.14
N PRO A 152 0.28 13.46 -8.19
CA PRO A 152 1.37 13.53 -9.16
C PRO A 152 1.50 14.87 -9.87
N ALA A 153 0.39 15.50 -10.27
CA ALA A 153 0.42 16.80 -10.94
C ALA A 153 1.10 17.88 -10.07
N ILE A 154 0.80 17.89 -8.77
CA ILE A 154 1.33 18.88 -7.80
C ILE A 154 2.78 18.55 -7.45
N VAL A 155 3.06 17.30 -7.08
CA VAL A 155 4.38 16.87 -6.59
C VAL A 155 5.44 16.89 -7.70
N LEU A 156 5.06 16.47 -8.90
CA LEU A 156 5.96 16.41 -10.05
C LEU A 156 5.99 17.72 -10.86
N GLU A 157 5.12 18.68 -10.52
CA GLU A 157 5.01 19.98 -11.22
C GLU A 157 4.77 19.82 -12.73
N ILE A 158 3.89 18.90 -13.10
CA ILE A 158 3.50 18.64 -14.48
C ILE A 158 2.08 19.14 -14.75
N ASN A 159 1.77 19.36 -16.04
CA ASN A 159 0.41 19.74 -16.44
C ASN A 159 -0.60 18.72 -15.92
N PRO A 160 -1.78 19.14 -15.41
CA PRO A 160 -2.84 18.24 -14.93
C PRO A 160 -3.21 17.09 -15.89
N GLU A 161 -3.24 17.35 -17.20
CA GLU A 161 -3.50 16.33 -18.22
C GLU A 161 -2.43 15.22 -18.21
N LYS A 162 -1.16 15.61 -18.13
CA LYS A 162 -0.04 14.65 -18.02
C LYS A 162 -0.08 13.91 -16.68
N GLY A 163 -0.45 14.59 -15.59
CA GLY A 163 -0.65 14.00 -14.27
C GLY A 163 -1.73 12.92 -14.30
N PHE A 164 -2.84 13.17 -14.99
CA PHE A 164 -3.92 12.21 -15.17
C PHE A 164 -3.45 10.97 -15.96
N LEU A 165 -2.73 11.15 -17.08
CA LEU A 165 -2.19 10.06 -17.87
C LEU A 165 -1.18 9.21 -17.08
N LEU A 166 -0.31 9.88 -16.30
CA LEU A 166 0.63 9.22 -15.40
C LEU A 166 -0.10 8.37 -14.37
N ALA A 167 -1.10 8.95 -13.69
CA ALA A 167 -1.88 8.26 -12.68
C ALA A 167 -2.59 7.02 -13.27
N SER A 168 -3.18 7.12 -14.44
CA SER A 168 -3.83 6.01 -15.14
C SER A 168 -2.86 4.90 -15.50
N SER A 169 -1.65 5.24 -15.95
CA SER A 169 -0.59 4.27 -16.27
C SER A 169 -0.09 3.56 -15.01
N VAL A 170 0.13 4.30 -13.93
CA VAL A 170 0.54 3.74 -12.63
C VAL A 170 -0.54 2.82 -12.07
N LEU A 171 -1.81 3.23 -12.15
CA LEU A 171 -2.94 2.41 -11.72
C LEU A 171 -3.01 1.09 -12.49
N THR A 172 -2.82 1.13 -13.81
CA THR A 172 -2.81 -0.07 -14.65
C THR A 172 -1.68 -1.01 -14.22
N ILE A 173 -0.46 -0.51 -14.02
CA ILE A 173 0.67 -1.31 -13.55
C ILE A 173 0.41 -1.88 -12.15
N ALA A 174 -0.17 -1.09 -11.25
CA ALA A 174 -0.52 -1.54 -9.91
C ALA A 174 -1.54 -2.69 -9.94
N LEU A 175 -2.57 -2.59 -10.79
CA LEU A 175 -3.57 -3.65 -10.96
C LEU A 175 -2.96 -4.92 -11.57
N VAL A 176 -2.13 -4.80 -12.60
CA VAL A 176 -1.44 -5.95 -13.20
C VAL A 176 -0.52 -6.62 -12.17
N THR A 177 0.20 -5.83 -11.37
CA THR A 177 1.05 -6.34 -10.28
C THR A 177 0.22 -7.07 -9.23
N LEU A 178 -0.92 -6.51 -8.82
CA LEU A 178 -1.84 -7.13 -7.88
C LEU A 178 -2.34 -8.49 -8.39
N VAL A 179 -2.78 -8.56 -9.64
CA VAL A 179 -3.22 -9.81 -10.28
C VAL A 179 -2.07 -10.82 -10.31
N GLY A 180 -0.87 -10.39 -10.65
CA GLY A 180 0.32 -11.24 -10.63
C GLY A 180 0.62 -11.83 -9.24
N ILE A 181 0.51 -11.03 -8.18
CA ILE A 181 0.66 -11.49 -6.80
C ILE A 181 -0.43 -12.51 -6.43
N LEU A 182 -1.68 -12.26 -6.80
CA LEU A 182 -2.79 -13.19 -6.53
C LEU A 182 -2.58 -14.55 -7.23
N ILE A 183 -2.19 -14.53 -8.51
CA ILE A 183 -1.88 -15.75 -9.27
C ILE A 183 -0.73 -16.51 -8.60
N THR A 184 0.34 -15.82 -8.24
CA THR A 184 1.50 -16.42 -7.55
C THR A 184 1.09 -17.04 -6.22
N THR A 185 0.23 -16.39 -5.45
CA THR A 185 -0.29 -16.92 -4.19
C THR A 185 -1.07 -18.22 -4.41
N VAL A 186 -1.95 -18.28 -5.41
CA VAL A 186 -2.70 -19.50 -5.77
C VAL A 186 -1.77 -20.63 -6.17
N ILE A 187 -0.72 -20.35 -6.95
CA ILE A 187 0.28 -21.36 -7.35
C ILE A 187 1.00 -21.91 -6.12
N ILE A 188 1.45 -21.05 -5.20
CA ILE A 188 2.13 -21.43 -3.96
C ILE A 188 1.23 -22.32 -3.08
N TRP A 189 -0.06 -21.99 -2.99
CA TRP A 189 -1.02 -22.80 -2.23
C TRP A 189 -1.22 -24.19 -2.84
N ASN A 190 -1.26 -24.29 -4.18
CA ASN A 190 -1.33 -25.59 -4.86
C ASN A 190 -0.06 -26.43 -4.67
N MET A 191 1.08 -25.82 -4.34
CA MET A 191 2.32 -26.53 -4.00
C MET A 191 2.37 -27.05 -2.55
N GLY A 192 1.27 -26.96 -1.80
CA GLY A 192 1.16 -27.49 -0.43
C GLY A 192 1.48 -26.49 0.68
N LEU A 193 1.68 -25.21 0.33
CA LEU A 193 1.89 -24.12 1.30
C LEU A 193 0.59 -23.36 1.63
N ALA A 194 -0.56 -24.03 1.49
CA ALA A 194 -1.84 -23.45 1.85
C ALA A 194 -1.95 -23.27 3.38
N PRO A 195 -2.66 -22.22 3.86
CA PRO A 195 -2.88 -22.01 5.28
C PRO A 195 -3.70 -23.16 5.87
N GLN A 196 -3.30 -23.60 7.08
CA GLN A 196 -3.97 -24.67 7.81
C GLN A 196 -4.79 -24.08 8.95
N HIS A 197 -5.97 -24.63 9.16
CA HIS A 197 -6.87 -24.26 10.25
C HIS A 197 -6.57 -25.05 11.52
N THR A 198 -6.83 -24.41 12.67
CA THR A 198 -6.85 -25.07 13.99
C THR A 198 -8.25 -25.51 14.34
#